data_0cba022039aaffc21db6e5d7a69a5038
#
_entry.id   0cba022039aaffc21db6e5d7a69a5038
#
_cell.length_a   1.000
_cell.length_b   1.000
_cell.length_c   1.000
_cell.angle_alpha   90.00
_cell.angle_beta   90.00
_cell.angle_gamma   90.00
#
_symmetry.space_group_name_H-M   'P 1'
#
loop_
_entity.id
_entity.type
_entity.pdbx_description
1 polymer ?
#
loop_
_entity_poly.entity_id
_entity_poly.type
_entity_poly.pdbx_seq_one_letter_code
_entity_poly.pdbx_strand_id
1 'polypeptide(L)'
;MFWAAFGEQMCTGLVPLDGDPESRRGGVTGDIINILYQSFLPDLLQPGDIFMHDNAPVHTAGAVQATLDELGVEVMIWPPHSPDLNPIENLWALMKQKIYQLYPELEHAPNTTASKELLIKAAKDAWNSLEDRILVRLSETMPNRVRAVIEADGWYTKY
;
A
#
# COMPACT_ATOMS: atom_id res chain seq x y z
N MET A 1 9.03 -6.82 -1.43
CA MET A 1 8.00 -5.84 -0.99
C MET A 1 6.74 -6.05 -1.81
N PHE A 2 5.57 -5.56 -1.37
CA PHE A 2 4.34 -5.60 -2.17
C PHE A 2 3.76 -4.20 -2.29
N TRP A 3 3.10 -3.96 -3.39
CA TRP A 3 2.30 -2.76 -3.62
C TRP A 3 0.87 -3.14 -4.00
N ALA A 4 -0.08 -2.35 -3.56
CA ALA A 4 -1.47 -2.36 -4.00
C ALA A 4 -2.10 -1.01 -3.70
N ALA A 5 -3.20 -0.72 -4.37
CA ALA A 5 -4.04 0.43 -4.10
C ALA A 5 -5.51 0.00 -3.98
N PHE A 6 -6.27 0.72 -3.18
CA PHE A 6 -7.70 0.53 -3.07
C PHE A 6 -8.42 1.86 -2.87
N GLY A 7 -9.68 1.87 -3.23
CA GLY A 7 -10.63 2.95 -2.99
C GLY A 7 -11.99 2.36 -2.62
N GLU A 8 -13.01 3.19 -2.61
CA GLU A 8 -14.35 2.78 -2.21
C GLU A 8 -14.93 1.66 -3.11
N GLN A 9 -14.66 1.74 -4.42
CA GLN A 9 -15.22 0.81 -5.41
C GLN A 9 -14.15 0.06 -6.22
N MET A 10 -12.89 0.11 -5.81
CA MET A 10 -11.80 -0.49 -6.56
C MET A 10 -10.71 -1.03 -5.66
N CYS A 11 -10.07 -2.09 -6.11
CA CYS A 11 -8.89 -2.67 -5.51
C CYS A 11 -7.98 -3.23 -6.61
N THR A 12 -6.70 -2.88 -6.57
CA THR A 12 -5.75 -3.47 -7.51
C THR A 12 -5.40 -4.90 -7.13
N GLY A 13 -4.90 -5.66 -8.08
CA GLY A 13 -4.13 -6.86 -7.75
C GLY A 13 -2.89 -6.52 -6.92
N LEU A 14 -2.44 -7.48 -6.14
CA LEU A 14 -1.21 -7.35 -5.37
C LEU A 14 0.02 -7.48 -6.28
N VAL A 15 0.85 -6.45 -6.32
CA VAL A 15 2.07 -6.38 -7.14
C VAL A 15 3.29 -6.66 -6.27
N PRO A 16 4.01 -7.78 -6.49
CA PRO A 16 5.29 -7.98 -5.84
C PRO A 16 6.34 -7.04 -6.46
N LEU A 17 7.04 -6.32 -5.60
CA LEU A 17 8.14 -5.44 -6.00
C LEU A 17 9.46 -6.13 -5.68
N ASP A 18 10.24 -6.40 -6.70
CA ASP A 18 11.64 -6.77 -6.53
C ASP A 18 12.47 -5.51 -6.25
N GLY A 19 13.53 -5.68 -5.49
CA GLY A 19 14.48 -4.60 -5.28
C GLY A 19 15.29 -4.33 -6.55
N ASP A 20 15.81 -3.12 -6.68
CA ASP A 20 16.71 -2.73 -7.74
C ASP A 20 18.12 -3.29 -7.44
N PRO A 21 18.62 -4.26 -8.22
CA PRO A 21 19.93 -4.88 -7.98
C PRO A 21 21.09 -3.89 -8.19
N GLU A 22 20.87 -2.81 -8.95
CA GLU A 22 21.87 -1.77 -9.19
C GLU A 22 21.88 -0.69 -8.10
N SER A 23 20.85 -0.66 -7.26
CA SER A 23 20.82 0.26 -6.12
C SER A 23 21.78 -0.18 -5.03
N ARG A 24 22.41 0.80 -4.34
CA ARG A 24 23.38 0.55 -3.27
C ARG A 24 22.89 -0.41 -2.17
N ARG A 25 21.59 -0.48 -1.94
CA ARG A 25 20.95 -1.27 -0.88
C ARG A 25 20.11 -2.44 -1.42
N GLY A 26 20.01 -2.62 -2.74
CA GLY A 26 19.18 -3.65 -3.35
C GLY A 26 17.69 -3.54 -3.02
N GLY A 27 17.22 -2.37 -2.57
CA GLY A 27 15.83 -2.13 -2.18
C GLY A 27 14.98 -1.57 -3.33
N VAL A 28 13.70 -1.33 -3.06
CA VAL A 28 12.81 -0.61 -3.98
C VAL A 28 13.28 0.85 -4.08
N THR A 29 13.41 1.35 -5.29
CA THR A 29 13.86 2.72 -5.61
C THR A 29 12.71 3.60 -6.09
N GLY A 30 12.94 4.92 -6.15
CA GLY A 30 11.99 5.85 -6.76
C GLY A 30 11.69 5.53 -8.22
N ASP A 31 12.66 4.99 -8.98
CA ASP A 31 12.46 4.60 -10.38
C ASP A 31 11.48 3.43 -10.51
N ILE A 32 11.58 2.44 -9.63
CA ILE A 32 10.58 1.35 -9.57
C ILE A 32 9.19 1.90 -9.26
N ILE A 33 9.09 2.84 -8.32
CA ILE A 33 7.82 3.50 -7.97
C ILE A 33 7.30 4.34 -9.14
N ASN A 34 8.16 5.05 -9.86
CA ASN A 34 7.77 5.80 -11.06
C ASN A 34 7.14 4.90 -12.13
N ILE A 35 7.79 3.79 -12.46
CA ILE A 35 7.27 2.81 -13.42
C ILE A 35 5.91 2.29 -12.96
N LEU A 36 5.77 2.00 -11.67
CA LEU A 36 4.54 1.52 -11.07
C LEU A 36 3.42 2.55 -11.21
N TYR A 37 3.68 3.81 -10.83
CA TYR A 37 2.67 4.87 -10.89
C TYR A 37 2.25 5.17 -12.33
N GLN A 38 3.19 5.27 -13.25
CA GLN A 38 2.88 5.44 -14.69
C GLN A 38 2.05 4.29 -15.26
N SER A 39 2.25 3.07 -14.75
CA SER A 39 1.55 1.88 -15.25
C SER A 39 0.15 1.71 -14.68
N PHE A 40 -0.10 2.18 -13.46
CA PHE A 40 -1.34 1.88 -12.75
C PHE A 40 -2.23 3.10 -12.51
N LEU A 41 -1.69 4.27 -12.14
CA LEU A 41 -2.51 5.39 -11.72
C LEU A 41 -3.45 5.94 -12.82
N PRO A 42 -3.06 5.99 -14.11
CA PRO A 42 -3.95 6.49 -15.16
C PRO A 42 -5.25 5.69 -15.30
N ASP A 43 -5.20 4.38 -15.04
CA ASP A 43 -6.36 3.50 -15.13
C ASP A 43 -7.15 3.39 -13.81
N LEU A 44 -6.54 3.80 -12.70
CA LEU A 44 -7.10 3.70 -11.36
C LEU A 44 -7.87 4.92 -10.93
N LEU A 45 -7.34 6.11 -11.22
CA LEU A 45 -7.85 7.37 -10.69
C LEU A 45 -8.85 8.01 -11.65
N GLN A 46 -9.94 8.48 -11.09
CA GLN A 46 -10.94 9.28 -11.79
C GLN A 46 -10.74 10.77 -11.48
N PRO A 47 -11.21 11.68 -12.34
CA PRO A 47 -11.15 13.12 -12.05
C PRO A 47 -11.81 13.45 -10.70
N GLY A 48 -11.05 14.06 -9.80
CA GLY A 48 -11.48 14.41 -8.45
C GLY A 48 -11.09 13.41 -7.36
N ASP A 49 -10.47 12.28 -7.72
CA ASP A 49 -9.89 11.37 -6.74
C ASP A 49 -8.63 11.97 -6.12
N ILE A 50 -8.45 11.75 -4.82
CA ILE A 50 -7.26 12.15 -4.08
C ILE A 50 -6.43 10.90 -3.79
N PHE A 51 -5.22 10.86 -4.33
CA PHE A 51 -4.30 9.75 -4.13
C PHE A 51 -3.57 9.88 -2.79
N MET A 52 -3.61 8.82 -2.00
CA MET A 52 -2.90 8.75 -0.72
C MET A 52 -1.80 7.70 -0.79
N HIS A 53 -0.57 8.10 -0.53
CA HIS A 53 0.58 7.22 -0.33
C HIS A 53 1.33 7.62 0.93
N ASP A 54 2.16 6.74 1.49
CA ASP A 54 2.95 7.07 2.66
C ASP A 54 4.09 8.05 2.32
N ASN A 55 4.67 8.66 3.36
CA ASN A 55 5.77 9.62 3.21
C ASN A 55 7.14 8.91 3.14
N ALA A 56 7.22 7.66 2.70
CA ALA A 56 8.50 6.98 2.51
C ALA A 56 9.37 7.72 1.49
N PRO A 57 10.70 7.77 1.67
CA PRO A 57 11.60 8.50 0.77
C PRO A 57 11.48 8.11 -0.71
N VAL A 58 11.07 6.87 -1.00
CA VAL A 58 10.85 6.40 -2.37
C VAL A 58 9.61 7.01 -3.02
N HIS A 59 8.60 7.41 -2.24
CA HIS A 59 7.39 8.07 -2.71
C HIS A 59 7.54 9.59 -2.77
N THR A 60 8.40 10.17 -1.95
CA THR A 60 8.65 11.62 -1.89
C THR A 60 9.85 12.06 -2.73
N ALA A 61 10.49 11.15 -3.46
CA ALA A 61 11.59 11.48 -4.36
C ALA A 61 11.13 12.47 -5.45
N GLY A 62 11.98 13.43 -5.78
CA GLY A 62 11.62 14.50 -6.75
C GLY A 62 11.15 13.96 -8.11
N ALA A 63 11.74 12.86 -8.60
CA ALA A 63 11.31 12.23 -9.84
C ALA A 63 9.90 11.64 -9.74
N VAL A 64 9.53 11.09 -8.57
CA VAL A 64 8.18 10.55 -8.32
C VAL A 64 7.15 11.67 -8.25
N GLN A 65 7.48 12.76 -7.58
CA GLN A 65 6.60 13.94 -7.54
C GLN A 65 6.38 14.52 -8.93
N ALA A 66 7.44 14.67 -9.75
CA ALA A 66 7.32 15.12 -11.14
C ALA A 66 6.38 14.22 -11.96
N THR A 67 6.47 12.90 -11.79
CA THR A 67 5.55 11.95 -12.44
C THR A 67 4.10 12.14 -11.99
N LEU A 68 3.85 12.34 -10.71
CA LEU A 68 2.49 12.59 -10.19
C LEU A 68 1.93 13.90 -10.73
N ASP A 69 2.75 14.95 -10.82
CA ASP A 69 2.38 16.25 -11.40
C ASP A 69 2.06 16.11 -12.90
N GLU A 70 2.89 15.39 -13.66
CA GLU A 70 2.67 15.09 -15.09
C GLU A 70 1.39 14.31 -15.35
N LEU A 71 1.05 13.37 -14.45
CA LEU A 71 -0.18 12.62 -14.53
C LEU A 71 -1.41 13.41 -14.03
N GLY A 72 -1.21 14.61 -13.48
CA GLY A 72 -2.29 15.42 -12.91
C GLY A 72 -2.93 14.81 -11.66
N VAL A 73 -2.18 14.02 -10.90
CA VAL A 73 -2.67 13.32 -9.71
C VAL A 73 -2.67 14.26 -8.52
N GLU A 74 -3.84 14.48 -7.92
CA GLU A 74 -3.95 15.17 -6.64
C GLU A 74 -3.51 14.25 -5.51
N VAL A 75 -2.43 14.62 -4.81
CA VAL A 75 -1.87 13.83 -3.70
C VAL A 75 -2.31 14.41 -2.36
N MET A 76 -2.80 13.55 -1.48
CA MET A 76 -3.15 13.93 -0.10
C MET A 76 -1.90 14.33 0.69
N ILE A 77 -1.93 15.54 1.26
CA ILE A 77 -0.90 16.02 2.19
C ILE A 77 -1.31 15.64 3.60
N TRP A 78 -0.47 14.84 4.26
CA TRP A 78 -0.73 14.36 5.61
C TRP A 78 0.56 14.16 6.41
N PRO A 79 0.50 14.14 7.77
CA PRO A 79 1.70 14.05 8.60
C PRO A 79 2.48 12.75 8.38
N PRO A 80 3.82 12.77 8.41
CA PRO A 80 4.62 11.55 8.42
C PRO A 80 4.38 10.77 9.73
N HIS A 81 4.67 9.47 9.70
CA HIS A 81 4.54 8.56 10.86
C HIS A 81 3.13 8.47 11.45
N SER A 82 2.10 8.58 10.61
CA SER A 82 0.69 8.52 11.02
C SER A 82 -0.02 7.33 10.35
N PRO A 83 0.39 6.08 10.62
CA PRO A 83 -0.22 4.89 9.99
C PRO A 83 -1.71 4.74 10.33
N ASP A 84 -2.16 5.31 11.43
CA ASP A 84 -3.56 5.39 11.83
C ASP A 84 -4.43 6.21 10.87
N LEU A 85 -3.86 7.14 10.11
CA LEU A 85 -4.53 7.82 9.02
C LEU A 85 -4.54 7.01 7.71
N ASN A 86 -3.72 5.95 7.59
CA ASN A 86 -3.60 5.19 6.36
C ASN A 86 -4.42 3.88 6.43
N PRO A 87 -5.61 3.80 5.82
CA PRO A 87 -6.47 2.63 5.95
C PRO A 87 -5.92 1.37 5.29
N ILE A 88 -4.95 1.47 4.35
CA ILE A 88 -4.32 0.30 3.74
C ILE A 88 -3.53 -0.54 4.76
N GLU A 89 -3.08 0.06 5.86
CA GLU A 89 -2.38 -0.67 6.94
C GLU A 89 -3.27 -1.75 7.56
N ASN A 90 -4.58 -1.50 7.63
CA ASN A 90 -5.55 -2.51 8.07
C ASN A 90 -5.65 -3.66 7.07
N LEU A 91 -5.59 -3.37 5.76
CA LEU A 91 -5.58 -4.42 4.73
C LEU A 91 -4.29 -5.24 4.78
N TRP A 92 -3.14 -4.61 4.98
CA TRP A 92 -1.87 -5.31 5.18
C TRP A 92 -1.91 -6.24 6.40
N ALA A 93 -2.52 -5.80 7.50
CA ALA A 93 -2.67 -6.62 8.70
C ALA A 93 -3.58 -7.83 8.44
N LEU A 94 -4.72 -7.63 7.79
CA LEU A 94 -5.64 -8.70 7.40
C LEU A 94 -4.99 -9.69 6.43
N MET A 95 -4.29 -9.19 5.41
CA MET A 95 -3.56 -10.03 4.46
C MET A 95 -2.51 -10.90 5.18
N LYS A 96 -1.72 -10.31 6.07
CA LYS A 96 -0.72 -11.08 6.85
C LYS A 96 -1.37 -12.19 7.66
N GLN A 97 -2.48 -11.92 8.33
CA GLN A 97 -3.23 -12.94 9.07
C GLN A 97 -3.74 -14.05 8.15
N LYS A 98 -4.28 -13.69 6.98
CA LYS A 98 -4.78 -14.62 5.98
C LYS A 98 -3.67 -15.51 5.41
N ILE A 99 -2.48 -14.98 5.17
CA ILE A 99 -1.33 -15.75 4.67
C ILE A 99 -1.08 -16.95 5.59
N TYR A 100 -0.96 -16.75 6.89
CA TYR A 100 -0.69 -17.85 7.83
C TYR A 100 -1.88 -18.76 8.07
N GLN A 101 -3.11 -18.29 7.83
CA GLN A 101 -4.30 -19.14 7.84
C GLN A 101 -4.34 -20.08 6.62
N LEU A 102 -4.00 -19.58 5.44
CA LEU A 102 -4.05 -20.35 4.20
C LEU A 102 -2.78 -21.20 3.97
N TYR A 103 -1.64 -20.73 4.45
CA TYR A 103 -0.32 -21.32 4.25
C TYR A 103 0.46 -21.36 5.57
N PRO A 104 0.03 -22.19 6.55
CA PRO A 104 0.65 -22.24 7.88
C PRO A 104 2.13 -22.65 7.84
N GLU A 105 2.56 -23.38 6.81
CA GLU A 105 3.94 -23.78 6.62
C GLU A 105 4.91 -22.59 6.44
N LEU A 106 4.40 -21.42 6.07
CA LEU A 106 5.22 -20.21 5.92
C LEU A 106 5.71 -19.64 7.26
N GLU A 107 5.08 -19.98 8.37
CA GLU A 107 5.46 -19.48 9.70
C GLU A 107 6.91 -19.88 10.07
N HIS A 108 7.33 -21.05 9.62
CA HIS A 108 8.66 -21.61 9.91
C HIS A 108 9.47 -21.88 8.64
N ALA A 109 9.06 -21.30 7.50
CA ALA A 109 9.73 -21.55 6.23
C ALA A 109 11.16 -20.99 6.20
N PRO A 110 12.14 -21.74 5.70
CA PRO A 110 13.50 -21.25 5.57
C PRO A 110 13.57 -20.11 4.52
N ASN A 111 14.58 -19.26 4.62
CA ASN A 111 14.79 -18.19 3.66
C ASN A 111 15.42 -18.73 2.37
N THR A 112 14.58 -19.27 1.48
CA THR A 112 14.96 -19.84 0.18
C THR A 112 14.15 -19.21 -0.94
N THR A 113 14.60 -19.38 -2.19
CA THR A 113 13.86 -18.95 -3.38
C THR A 113 12.46 -19.58 -3.43
N ALA A 114 12.36 -20.87 -3.14
CA ALA A 114 11.07 -21.57 -3.11
C ALA A 114 10.12 -20.99 -2.04
N SER A 115 10.63 -20.67 -0.87
CA SER A 115 9.82 -20.02 0.19
C SER A 115 9.40 -18.61 -0.21
N LYS A 116 10.24 -17.86 -0.93
CA LYS A 116 9.90 -16.54 -1.47
C LYS A 116 8.77 -16.66 -2.52
N GLU A 117 8.86 -17.60 -3.43
CA GLU A 117 7.83 -17.85 -4.44
C GLU A 117 6.50 -18.26 -3.80
N LEU A 118 6.56 -19.16 -2.81
CA LEU A 118 5.38 -19.56 -2.04
C LEU A 118 4.76 -18.38 -1.28
N LEU A 119 5.58 -17.52 -0.66
CA LEU A 119 5.10 -16.31 0.01
C LEU A 119 4.42 -15.34 -0.97
N ILE A 120 4.97 -15.15 -2.18
CA ILE A 120 4.35 -14.31 -3.21
C ILE A 120 2.99 -14.87 -3.61
N LYS A 121 2.90 -16.18 -3.83
CA LYS A 121 1.63 -16.87 -4.12
C LYS A 121 0.64 -16.69 -2.98
N ALA A 122 1.05 -17.01 -1.77
CA ALA A 122 0.21 -16.90 -0.57
C ALA A 122 -0.31 -15.48 -0.32
N ALA A 123 0.55 -14.47 -0.54
CA ALA A 123 0.16 -13.08 -0.41
C ALA A 123 -0.90 -12.68 -1.45
N LYS A 124 -0.75 -13.11 -2.71
CA LYS A 124 -1.75 -12.86 -3.76
C LYS A 124 -3.08 -13.57 -3.46
N ASP A 125 -3.04 -14.83 -3.02
CA ASP A 125 -4.24 -15.58 -2.67
C ASP A 125 -4.96 -14.94 -1.45
N ALA A 126 -4.20 -14.51 -0.44
CA ALA A 126 -4.72 -13.81 0.73
C ALA A 126 -5.35 -12.47 0.35
N TRP A 127 -4.67 -11.68 -0.50
CA TRP A 127 -5.18 -10.40 -0.98
C TRP A 127 -6.48 -10.56 -1.78
N ASN A 128 -6.51 -11.49 -2.72
CA ASN A 128 -7.69 -11.77 -3.55
C ASN A 128 -8.87 -12.36 -2.75
N SER A 129 -8.64 -12.85 -1.54
CA SER A 129 -9.68 -13.34 -0.64
C SER A 129 -10.28 -12.26 0.27
N LEU A 130 -9.79 -11.01 0.18
CA LEU A 130 -10.38 -9.89 0.91
C LEU A 130 -11.73 -9.54 0.29
N GLU A 131 -12.71 -9.32 1.16
CA GLU A 131 -14.07 -9.03 0.72
C GLU A 131 -14.23 -7.54 0.40
N ASP A 132 -14.90 -7.20 -0.69
CA ASP A 132 -15.15 -5.82 -1.14
C ASP A 132 -15.77 -4.95 -0.04
N ARG A 133 -16.65 -5.52 0.80
CA ARG A 133 -17.24 -4.82 1.94
C ARG A 133 -16.22 -4.28 2.94
N ILE A 134 -15.02 -4.89 3.02
CA ILE A 134 -13.95 -4.42 3.90
C ILE A 134 -13.36 -3.13 3.32
N LEU A 135 -13.17 -3.08 1.99
CA LEU A 135 -12.63 -1.92 1.28
C LEU A 135 -13.53 -0.70 1.47
N VAL A 136 -14.84 -0.87 1.21
CA VAL A 136 -15.85 0.18 1.40
C VAL A 136 -15.81 0.70 2.85
N ARG A 137 -15.90 -0.20 3.84
CA ARG A 137 -15.87 0.19 5.25
C ARG A 137 -14.60 0.92 5.65
N LEU A 138 -13.44 0.51 5.13
CA LEU A 138 -12.17 1.18 5.44
C LEU A 138 -12.11 2.58 4.81
N SER A 139 -12.57 2.76 3.58
CA SER A 139 -12.66 4.07 2.94
C SER A 139 -13.59 5.00 3.73
N GLU A 140 -14.74 4.52 4.18
CA GLU A 140 -15.69 5.27 5.00
C GLU A 140 -15.14 5.66 6.39
N THR A 141 -14.04 5.03 6.84
CA THR A 141 -13.44 5.40 8.13
C THR A 141 -12.66 6.71 8.11
N MET A 142 -12.27 7.23 6.94
CA MET A 142 -11.38 8.39 6.83
C MET A 142 -11.84 9.62 7.62
N PRO A 143 -13.12 10.06 7.57
CA PRO A 143 -13.57 11.19 8.37
C PRO A 143 -13.41 10.96 9.88
N ASN A 144 -13.62 9.72 10.33
CA ASN A 144 -13.48 9.36 11.73
C ASN A 144 -12.02 9.26 12.18
N ARG A 145 -11.11 8.79 11.28
CA ARG A 145 -9.67 8.78 11.54
C ARG A 145 -9.13 10.19 11.71
N VAL A 146 -9.46 11.08 10.77
CA VAL A 146 -9.07 12.50 10.85
C VAL A 146 -9.58 13.13 12.16
N ARG A 147 -10.86 12.91 12.51
CA ARG A 147 -11.42 13.43 13.75
C ARG A 147 -10.68 12.89 14.98
N ALA A 148 -10.40 11.59 15.02
CA ALA A 148 -9.67 10.98 16.13
C ALA A 148 -8.26 11.57 16.31
N VAL A 149 -7.55 11.84 15.22
CA VAL A 149 -6.22 12.47 15.28
C VAL A 149 -6.32 13.92 15.80
N ILE A 150 -7.33 14.67 15.36
CA ILE A 150 -7.58 16.04 15.86
C ILE A 150 -7.91 16.02 17.37
N GLU A 151 -8.79 15.12 17.80
CA GLU A 151 -9.18 14.97 19.21
C GLU A 151 -8.01 14.49 20.09
N ALA A 152 -7.07 13.72 19.51
CA ALA A 152 -5.84 13.29 20.17
C ALA A 152 -4.71 14.32 20.09
N ASP A 153 -4.96 15.54 19.56
CA ASP A 153 -3.95 16.59 19.37
C ASP A 153 -2.71 16.10 18.60
N GLY A 154 -2.94 15.30 17.55
CA GLY A 154 -1.90 14.69 16.72
C GLY A 154 -1.23 13.46 17.36
N TRP A 155 -1.72 12.96 18.48
CA TRP A 155 -1.20 11.76 19.13
C TRP A 155 -1.82 10.48 18.53
N TYR A 156 -1.28 9.32 18.94
CA TYR A 156 -1.74 8.01 18.45
C TYR A 156 -3.23 7.78 18.71
N THR A 157 -3.89 7.16 17.75
CA THR A 157 -5.31 6.84 17.82
C THR A 157 -5.54 5.31 17.87
N LYS A 158 -6.80 4.90 17.94
CA LYS A 158 -7.20 3.49 17.93
C LYS A 158 -7.16 2.81 16.55
N TYR A 159 -6.89 3.57 15.50
CA TYR A 159 -6.91 3.09 14.11
C TYR A 159 -5.58 2.49 13.67
#